data_13726137f2bb9330f5e432fad5182029
#
_entry.id   13726137f2bb9330f5e432fad5182029
#
_cell.length_a   1.000
_cell.length_b   1.000
_cell.length_c   1.000
_cell.angle_alpha   90.00
_cell.angle_beta   90.00
_cell.angle_gamma   90.00
#
_symmetry.space_group_name_H-M   'P 1'
#
loop_
_entity.id
_entity.type
_entity.pdbx_description
1 polymer ?
#
loop_
_entity_poly.entity_id
_entity_poly.type
_entity_poly.pdbx_seq_one_letter_code
_entity_poly.pdbx_strand_id
1 'polypeptide(L)'
;HVDIHSASYGIACDSSSTDVMKLTLENSVIHNVGGEGLGLYHCRASVGNTQISNTLGHCVAVVGGWVEFVHCTLAQFYPWDAARGDALYLANKWLALDYPLQHAHFLNCLVTGYADDVVTGNLEDENKDVDYYFGNCVLRTVEAEDDAARFVGVVYEKKGEEGTGQEQFRLFDTDNYLYDFRLKDISVARGKGSTEWAARYPTDRYGIDRLTEPTPDAGCYEFVPEE
;
A
#
# COMPACT_ATOMS: atom_id res chain seq x y z
N HIS A 1 14.65 0.53 -9.40
CA HIS A 1 14.50 -0.83 -8.86
C HIS A 1 15.46 -1.02 -7.69
N VAL A 2 14.94 -1.25 -6.50
CA VAL A 2 15.72 -1.66 -5.32
C VAL A 2 15.00 -2.81 -4.63
N ASP A 3 15.77 -3.62 -3.91
CA ASP A 3 15.27 -4.62 -2.98
C ASP A 3 15.91 -4.34 -1.61
N ILE A 4 15.10 -3.94 -0.65
CA ILE A 4 15.55 -3.54 0.69
C ILE A 4 14.95 -4.51 1.70
N HIS A 5 15.82 -5.23 2.40
CA HIS A 5 15.39 -6.19 3.41
C HIS A 5 16.43 -6.39 4.53
N SER A 6 16.03 -7.06 5.58
CA SER A 6 16.92 -7.44 6.71
C SER A 6 17.63 -6.23 7.33
N ALA A 7 16.94 -5.09 7.35
CA ALA A 7 17.43 -3.82 7.89
C ALA A 7 16.60 -3.40 9.12
N SER A 8 17.10 -2.44 9.89
CA SER A 8 16.32 -1.87 11.00
C SER A 8 15.13 -1.06 10.49
N TYR A 9 15.27 -0.39 9.36
CA TYR A 9 14.23 0.37 8.65
C TYR A 9 14.42 0.20 7.16
N GLY A 10 13.34 0.38 6.39
CA GLY A 10 13.41 0.44 4.93
C GLY A 10 13.90 1.82 4.45
N ILE A 11 12.99 2.70 4.09
CA ILE A 11 13.29 4.09 3.70
C ILE A 11 12.58 5.04 4.66
N ALA A 12 13.29 6.05 5.15
CA ALA A 12 12.71 7.15 5.92
C ALA A 12 13.00 8.47 5.21
N CYS A 13 11.96 9.24 4.94
CA CYS A 13 12.05 10.60 4.40
C CYS A 13 11.62 11.60 5.45
N ASP A 14 12.59 12.31 6.00
CA ASP A 14 12.36 13.35 6.98
C ASP A 14 11.72 14.60 6.34
N SER A 15 11.13 15.45 7.17
CA SER A 15 10.43 16.66 6.78
C SER A 15 11.25 17.56 5.84
N SER A 16 10.58 17.99 4.77
CA SER A 16 11.14 18.88 3.76
C SER A 16 10.02 19.71 3.12
N SER A 17 10.37 20.68 2.25
CA SER A 17 9.36 21.37 1.45
C SER A 17 8.58 20.38 0.59
N THR A 18 7.25 20.49 0.62
CA THR A 18 6.34 19.69 -0.21
C THR A 18 6.25 20.17 -1.67
N ASP A 19 6.88 21.31 -1.99
CA ASP A 19 6.98 21.81 -3.37
C ASP A 19 7.99 21.04 -4.20
N VAL A 20 8.94 20.33 -3.55
CA VAL A 20 10.03 19.62 -4.19
C VAL A 20 9.89 18.12 -3.95
N MET A 21 9.93 17.34 -5.04
CA MET A 21 9.93 15.88 -4.95
C MET A 21 11.15 15.39 -4.15
N LYS A 22 10.89 14.75 -3.02
CA LYS A 22 11.91 14.18 -2.12
C LYS A 22 12.27 12.76 -2.51
N LEU A 23 11.24 11.97 -2.85
CA LEU A 23 11.38 10.56 -3.19
C LEU A 23 10.53 10.22 -4.42
N THR A 24 11.15 9.55 -5.38
CA THR A 24 10.44 8.76 -6.40
C THR A 24 10.92 7.32 -6.26
N LEU A 25 10.01 6.40 -5.95
CA LEU A 25 10.29 4.99 -5.76
C LEU A 25 9.43 4.16 -6.71
N GLU A 26 10.07 3.41 -7.60
CA GLU A 26 9.35 2.62 -8.61
C GLU A 26 9.92 1.21 -8.73
N ASN A 27 9.02 0.26 -9.06
CA ASN A 27 9.39 -1.13 -9.39
C ASN A 27 10.27 -1.79 -8.32
N SER A 28 10.01 -1.51 -7.05
CA SER A 28 10.89 -1.86 -5.95
C SER A 28 10.21 -2.80 -4.95
N VAL A 29 11.00 -3.41 -4.07
CA VAL A 29 10.51 -4.20 -2.94
C VAL A 29 11.16 -3.71 -1.67
N ILE A 30 10.36 -3.56 -0.61
CA ILE A 30 10.85 -3.35 0.75
C ILE A 30 10.17 -4.41 1.63
N HIS A 31 10.96 -5.24 2.31
CA HIS A 31 10.39 -6.31 3.11
C HIS A 31 11.28 -6.75 4.27
N ASN A 32 10.67 -7.40 5.27
CA ASN A 32 11.39 -8.02 6.40
C ASN A 32 12.34 -7.03 7.09
N VAL A 33 11.81 -5.84 7.44
CA VAL A 33 12.56 -4.83 8.20
C VAL A 33 12.03 -4.68 9.62
N GLY A 34 12.89 -4.24 10.54
CA GLY A 34 12.61 -4.15 11.96
C GLY A 34 11.83 -2.90 12.40
N GLY A 35 11.54 -1.99 11.51
CA GLY A 35 10.75 -0.77 11.71
C GLY A 35 9.80 -0.55 10.57
N GLU A 36 9.51 0.71 10.20
CA GLU A 36 8.70 1.04 9.04
C GLU A 36 9.39 0.60 7.75
N GLY A 37 8.58 0.07 6.82
CA GLY A 37 9.05 -0.19 5.45
C GLY A 37 9.32 1.12 4.71
N LEU A 38 8.36 2.04 4.73
CA LEU A 38 8.48 3.37 4.14
C LEU A 38 7.86 4.41 5.08
N GLY A 39 8.68 5.23 5.70
CA GLY A 39 8.28 6.36 6.53
C GLY A 39 8.37 7.68 5.74
N LEU A 40 7.26 8.38 5.58
CA LEU A 40 7.13 9.65 4.86
C LEU A 40 6.62 10.72 5.84
N TYR A 41 7.52 11.57 6.31
CA TYR A 41 7.24 12.57 7.34
C TYR A 41 7.26 13.95 6.73
N HIS A 42 6.08 14.53 6.42
CA HIS A 42 5.88 15.85 5.84
C HIS A 42 6.85 16.13 4.69
N CYS A 43 6.79 15.32 3.66
CA CYS A 43 7.61 15.43 2.45
C CYS A 43 6.74 15.21 1.19
N ARG A 44 7.35 15.37 0.03
CA ARG A 44 6.73 15.02 -1.24
C ARG A 44 7.31 13.73 -1.78
N ALA A 45 6.44 12.72 -2.00
CA ALA A 45 6.85 11.42 -2.51
C ALA A 45 5.88 10.86 -3.55
N SER A 46 6.42 10.10 -4.51
CA SER A 46 5.66 9.32 -5.47
C SER A 46 6.17 7.88 -5.47
N VAL A 47 5.26 6.93 -5.34
CA VAL A 47 5.57 5.49 -5.26
C VAL A 47 4.73 4.74 -6.28
N GLY A 48 5.38 3.98 -7.15
CA GLY A 48 4.70 3.21 -8.19
C GLY A 48 5.22 1.78 -8.35
N ASN A 49 4.34 0.84 -8.70
CA ASN A 49 4.71 -0.56 -8.96
C ASN A 49 5.58 -1.19 -7.86
N THR A 50 5.31 -0.87 -6.61
CA THR A 50 6.20 -1.21 -5.48
C THR A 50 5.48 -2.10 -4.46
N GLN A 51 6.17 -3.15 -4.02
CA GLN A 51 5.75 -3.99 -2.91
C GLN A 51 6.41 -3.52 -1.62
N ILE A 52 5.61 -3.35 -0.56
CA ILE A 52 6.11 -3.13 0.80
C ILE A 52 5.40 -4.12 1.71
N SER A 53 6.17 -5.02 2.35
CA SER A 53 5.59 -6.16 3.04
C SER A 53 6.38 -6.63 4.24
N ASN A 54 5.70 -7.28 5.19
CA ASN A 54 6.32 -7.97 6.32
C ASN A 54 7.27 -7.07 7.12
N THR A 55 6.80 -5.96 7.65
CA THR A 55 7.58 -5.02 8.46
C THR A 55 7.15 -5.11 9.93
N LEU A 56 8.06 -4.91 10.88
CA LEU A 56 7.68 -4.86 12.30
C LEU A 56 6.92 -3.57 12.62
N GLY A 57 7.34 -2.44 12.06
CA GLY A 57 6.55 -1.20 12.05
C GLY A 57 5.44 -1.24 10.99
N HIS A 58 4.95 -0.08 10.59
CA HIS A 58 3.99 0.00 9.47
C HIS A 58 4.69 -0.33 8.15
N CYS A 59 3.97 -0.98 7.21
CA CYS A 59 4.53 -1.08 5.86
C CYS A 59 4.74 0.32 5.28
N VAL A 60 3.73 1.18 5.39
CA VAL A 60 3.83 2.60 5.04
C VAL A 60 3.29 3.46 6.18
N ALA A 61 4.08 4.42 6.63
CA ALA A 61 3.66 5.47 7.54
C ALA A 61 3.75 6.83 6.84
N VAL A 62 2.63 7.56 6.77
CA VAL A 62 2.55 8.91 6.23
C VAL A 62 2.13 9.87 7.32
N VAL A 63 2.93 10.87 7.60
CA VAL A 63 2.62 11.93 8.55
C VAL A 63 2.66 13.27 7.82
N GLY A 64 1.51 13.73 7.34
CA GLY A 64 1.39 14.94 6.55
C GLY A 64 2.10 14.89 5.20
N GLY A 65 2.14 16.03 4.50
CA GLY A 65 2.84 16.19 3.23
C GLY A 65 2.02 15.84 2.00
N TRP A 66 2.71 15.57 0.90
CA TRP A 66 2.14 15.22 -0.41
C TRP A 66 2.67 13.87 -0.86
N VAL A 67 1.82 12.85 -0.90
CA VAL A 67 2.23 11.50 -1.31
C VAL A 67 1.23 10.89 -2.29
N GLU A 68 1.74 10.15 -3.26
CA GLU A 68 0.92 9.42 -4.20
C GLU A 68 1.47 8.00 -4.40
N PHE A 69 0.58 7.03 -4.31
CA PHE A 69 0.86 5.62 -4.53
C PHE A 69 0.04 5.10 -5.71
N VAL A 70 0.68 4.48 -6.68
CA VAL A 70 0.00 3.91 -7.85
C VAL A 70 0.45 2.47 -8.06
N HIS A 71 -0.50 1.54 -8.15
CA HIS A 71 -0.21 0.11 -8.31
C HIS A 71 0.80 -0.41 -7.27
N CYS A 72 0.55 -0.14 -6.00
CA CYS A 72 1.39 -0.66 -4.91
C CYS A 72 0.70 -1.79 -4.14
N THR A 73 1.48 -2.75 -3.68
CA THR A 73 1.03 -3.81 -2.76
C THR A 73 1.63 -3.55 -1.38
N LEU A 74 0.76 -3.24 -0.41
CA LEU A 74 1.10 -3.05 0.99
C LEU A 74 0.55 -4.25 1.76
N ALA A 75 1.44 -5.16 2.20
CA ALA A 75 1.04 -6.47 2.68
C ALA A 75 1.66 -6.76 4.07
N GLN A 76 0.86 -6.50 5.13
CA GLN A 76 1.33 -6.63 6.51
C GLN A 76 1.11 -8.02 7.06
N PHE A 77 2.09 -8.87 6.83
CA PHE A 77 2.10 -10.25 7.32
C PHE A 77 3.37 -10.59 8.11
N TYR A 78 3.94 -9.62 8.84
CA TYR A 78 5.11 -9.85 9.67
C TYR A 78 4.86 -10.97 10.68
N PRO A 79 5.60 -12.09 10.62
CA PRO A 79 5.21 -13.30 11.33
C PRO A 79 5.74 -13.37 12.76
N TRP A 80 6.78 -12.60 13.11
CA TRP A 80 7.52 -12.80 14.35
C TRP A 80 6.99 -12.01 15.55
N ASP A 81 6.14 -11.03 15.35
CA ASP A 81 5.57 -10.23 16.44
C ASP A 81 4.12 -9.84 16.13
N ALA A 82 3.23 -10.08 17.09
CA ALA A 82 1.84 -9.67 17.01
C ALA A 82 1.65 -8.16 17.20
N ALA A 83 2.62 -7.48 17.81
CA ALA A 83 2.63 -6.03 17.97
C ALA A 83 3.15 -5.26 16.74
N ARG A 84 3.23 -5.94 15.59
CA ARG A 84 3.54 -5.29 14.30
C ARG A 84 2.60 -4.13 14.02
N GLY A 85 3.09 -3.15 13.27
CA GLY A 85 2.27 -2.04 12.76
C GLY A 85 1.29 -2.49 11.67
N ASP A 86 0.59 -1.54 11.08
CA ASP A 86 -0.41 -1.77 10.04
C ASP A 86 0.22 -1.75 8.63
N ALA A 87 -0.56 -2.12 7.62
CA ALA A 87 -0.10 -1.99 6.23
C ALA A 87 0.02 -0.52 5.82
N LEU A 88 -0.92 0.32 6.29
CA LEU A 88 -0.92 1.75 6.03
C LEU A 88 -1.32 2.53 7.28
N TYR A 89 -0.53 3.50 7.66
CA TYR A 89 -0.82 4.46 8.72
C TYR A 89 -0.80 5.88 8.17
N LEU A 90 -1.89 6.64 8.38
CA LEU A 90 -2.04 8.01 7.94
C LEU A 90 -2.23 8.94 9.15
N ALA A 91 -1.47 10.03 9.21
CA ALA A 91 -1.61 11.03 10.26
C ALA A 91 -1.38 12.45 9.72
N ASN A 92 -2.04 13.43 10.33
CA ASN A 92 -1.80 14.84 10.09
C ASN A 92 -1.20 15.55 11.32
N LYS A 93 -0.76 14.75 12.31
CA LYS A 93 -0.16 15.24 13.55
C LYS A 93 0.90 14.27 14.06
N TRP A 94 1.97 14.81 14.60
CA TRP A 94 3.00 14.05 15.30
C TRP A 94 3.38 14.75 16.59
N LEU A 95 3.18 14.07 17.73
CA LEU A 95 3.28 14.67 19.07
C LEU A 95 2.32 15.87 19.19
N ALA A 96 2.84 17.08 19.40
CA ALA A 96 2.06 18.31 19.52
C ALA A 96 2.15 19.20 18.27
N LEU A 97 2.70 18.69 17.17
CA LEU A 97 2.91 19.45 15.93
C LEU A 97 1.94 18.97 14.84
N ASP A 98 1.31 19.93 14.19
CA ASP A 98 0.44 19.69 13.04
C ASP A 98 1.26 19.59 11.76
N TYR A 99 0.94 18.59 10.95
CA TYR A 99 1.52 18.33 9.64
C TYR A 99 0.41 18.16 8.63
N PRO A 100 0.02 19.21 7.89
CA PRO A 100 -1.06 19.13 6.92
C PRO A 100 -0.88 17.94 5.97
N LEU A 101 -1.90 17.10 5.85
CA LEU A 101 -1.95 16.02 4.88
C LEU A 101 -2.51 16.59 3.58
N GLN A 102 -1.64 17.23 2.79
CA GLN A 102 -2.00 18.03 1.62
C GLN A 102 -2.50 17.15 0.46
N HIS A 103 -2.02 15.91 0.41
CA HIS A 103 -2.38 14.95 -0.62
C HIS A 103 -1.86 13.58 -0.22
N ALA A 104 -2.75 12.62 0.01
CA ALA A 104 -2.38 11.22 0.27
C ALA A 104 -3.26 10.31 -0.59
N HIS A 105 -2.90 10.13 -1.85
CA HIS A 105 -3.70 9.39 -2.81
C HIS A 105 -3.13 8.00 -3.09
N PHE A 106 -4.01 7.02 -3.03
CA PHE A 106 -3.72 5.62 -3.30
C PHE A 106 -4.59 5.15 -4.47
N LEU A 107 -3.97 4.73 -5.56
CA LEU A 107 -4.61 4.48 -6.83
C LEU A 107 -4.24 3.07 -7.31
N ASN A 108 -5.22 2.22 -7.59
CA ASN A 108 -5.01 0.83 -7.97
C ASN A 108 -4.12 0.04 -6.99
N CYS A 109 -4.20 0.34 -5.69
CA CYS A 109 -3.37 -0.31 -4.67
C CYS A 109 -4.08 -1.51 -4.03
N LEU A 110 -3.31 -2.49 -3.60
CA LEU A 110 -3.72 -3.59 -2.74
C LEU A 110 -3.14 -3.38 -1.33
N VAL A 111 -4.01 -3.22 -0.32
CA VAL A 111 -3.62 -3.03 1.08
C VAL A 111 -4.25 -4.12 1.92
N THR A 112 -3.44 -5.05 2.42
CA THR A 112 -3.91 -6.27 3.08
C THR A 112 -2.99 -6.69 4.24
N GLY A 113 -3.42 -7.64 5.06
CA GLY A 113 -2.64 -8.12 6.19
C GLY A 113 -3.35 -9.15 7.06
N TYR A 114 -2.77 -9.45 8.23
CA TYR A 114 -3.35 -10.39 9.18
C TYR A 114 -4.53 -9.84 9.97
N ALA A 115 -4.49 -8.56 10.34
CA ALA A 115 -5.54 -7.92 11.13
C ALA A 115 -6.82 -7.74 10.30
N ASP A 116 -7.94 -7.50 10.97
CA ASP A 116 -9.22 -7.21 10.31
C ASP A 116 -9.23 -5.79 9.73
N ASP A 117 -8.46 -4.90 10.33
CA ASP A 117 -8.20 -3.54 9.86
C ASP A 117 -6.69 -3.31 9.81
N VAL A 118 -6.17 -2.96 8.64
CA VAL A 118 -4.75 -2.65 8.40
C VAL A 118 -4.53 -1.28 7.77
N VAL A 119 -5.60 -0.48 7.69
CA VAL A 119 -5.53 0.93 7.28
C VAL A 119 -5.96 1.78 8.46
N THR A 120 -5.00 2.28 9.20
CA THR A 120 -5.24 3.03 10.43
C THR A 120 -4.71 4.45 10.33
N GLY A 121 -5.01 5.27 11.33
CA GLY A 121 -4.52 6.63 11.32
C GLY A 121 -4.84 7.42 12.57
N ASN A 122 -4.26 8.61 12.60
CA ASN A 122 -4.59 9.64 13.57
C ASN A 122 -4.79 10.96 12.81
N LEU A 123 -5.98 11.11 12.23
CA LEU A 123 -6.38 12.29 11.48
C LEU A 123 -7.28 13.15 12.37
N GLU A 124 -6.85 14.37 12.65
CA GLU A 124 -7.64 15.35 13.42
C GLU A 124 -8.33 16.31 12.45
N ASP A 125 -9.67 16.24 12.39
CA ASP A 125 -10.50 17.03 11.47
C ASP A 125 -10.51 18.55 11.75
N GLU A 126 -10.09 18.96 12.95
CA GLU A 126 -10.00 20.38 13.31
C GLU A 126 -8.93 21.11 12.49
N ASN A 127 -7.96 20.39 11.97
CA ASN A 127 -6.94 20.89 11.06
C ASN A 127 -7.42 20.69 9.62
N LYS A 128 -7.87 21.75 9.01
CA LYS A 128 -8.62 21.81 7.73
C LYS A 128 -7.90 21.28 6.48
N ASP A 129 -6.68 20.78 6.58
CA ASP A 129 -5.90 20.30 5.46
C ASP A 129 -5.67 18.79 5.58
N VAL A 130 -6.77 18.02 5.40
CA VAL A 130 -6.74 16.56 5.36
C VAL A 130 -7.31 16.11 4.01
N ASP A 131 -6.41 15.91 3.04
CA ASP A 131 -6.74 15.34 1.74
C ASP A 131 -6.16 13.93 1.63
N TYR A 132 -7.04 12.93 1.65
CA TYR A 132 -6.70 11.55 1.32
C TYR A 132 -7.76 10.93 0.41
N TYR A 133 -7.32 10.01 -0.43
CA TYR A 133 -8.18 9.41 -1.44
C TYR A 133 -7.73 7.99 -1.80
N PHE A 134 -8.68 7.09 -1.94
CA PHE A 134 -8.48 5.73 -2.41
C PHE A 134 -9.29 5.51 -3.68
N GLY A 135 -8.61 5.30 -4.80
CA GLY A 135 -9.22 5.07 -6.11
C GLY A 135 -8.94 3.67 -6.63
N ASN A 136 -9.99 2.85 -6.86
CA ASN A 136 -9.89 1.49 -7.40
C ASN A 136 -8.89 0.62 -6.62
N CYS A 137 -8.92 0.70 -5.30
CA CYS A 137 -8.08 -0.07 -4.39
C CYS A 137 -8.83 -1.29 -3.85
N VAL A 138 -8.06 -2.29 -3.41
CA VAL A 138 -8.55 -3.36 -2.53
C VAL A 138 -7.97 -3.09 -1.14
N LEU A 139 -8.84 -2.91 -0.16
CA LEU A 139 -8.46 -2.51 1.19
C LEU A 139 -9.00 -3.49 2.24
N ARG A 140 -8.15 -3.95 3.13
CA ARG A 140 -8.56 -4.63 4.35
C ARG A 140 -8.73 -3.61 5.48
N THR A 141 -9.93 -3.04 5.55
CA THR A 141 -10.35 -2.07 6.55
C THR A 141 -11.86 -2.08 6.68
N VAL A 142 -12.38 -1.40 7.69
CA VAL A 142 -13.81 -1.18 7.85
C VAL A 142 -14.33 -0.28 6.74
N GLU A 143 -15.46 -0.62 6.15
CA GLU A 143 -16.09 0.18 5.11
C GLU A 143 -16.43 1.58 5.60
N ALA A 144 -15.99 2.59 4.88
CA ALA A 144 -16.25 3.99 5.19
C ALA A 144 -17.60 4.42 4.56
N GLU A 145 -18.71 4.07 5.20
CA GLU A 145 -20.07 4.32 4.70
C GLU A 145 -20.36 5.81 4.48
N ASP A 146 -19.81 6.68 5.32
CA ASP A 146 -20.09 8.11 5.31
C ASP A 146 -19.10 8.93 4.45
N ASP A 147 -18.11 8.30 3.80
CA ASP A 147 -17.03 9.00 3.08
C ASP A 147 -16.81 8.49 1.65
N ALA A 148 -17.90 8.18 0.96
CA ALA A 148 -17.85 7.63 -0.40
C ALA A 148 -17.09 8.50 -1.43
N ALA A 149 -16.92 9.79 -1.13
CA ALA A 149 -16.18 10.69 -2.01
C ALA A 149 -14.66 10.44 -1.99
N ARG A 150 -14.15 9.91 -0.88
CA ARG A 150 -12.72 9.56 -0.73
C ARG A 150 -12.39 8.10 -1.05
N PHE A 151 -13.42 7.24 -1.18
CA PHE A 151 -13.28 5.80 -1.42
C PHE A 151 -14.01 5.40 -2.71
N VAL A 152 -13.44 5.72 -3.85
CA VAL A 152 -14.09 5.52 -5.17
C VAL A 152 -13.62 4.22 -5.82
N GLY A 153 -14.57 3.33 -6.12
CA GLY A 153 -14.26 2.02 -6.73
C GLY A 153 -13.47 1.09 -5.81
N VAL A 154 -13.54 1.30 -4.51
CA VAL A 154 -12.84 0.48 -3.51
C VAL A 154 -13.57 -0.84 -3.28
N VAL A 155 -12.81 -1.91 -3.18
CA VAL A 155 -13.27 -3.22 -2.74
C VAL A 155 -12.75 -3.46 -1.32
N TYR A 156 -13.67 -3.68 -0.38
CA TYR A 156 -13.32 -3.97 1.00
C TYR A 156 -13.13 -5.48 1.20
N GLU A 157 -11.89 -5.87 1.47
CA GLU A 157 -11.50 -7.24 1.72
C GLU A 157 -11.89 -7.65 3.14
N LYS A 158 -12.65 -8.75 3.28
CA LYS A 158 -13.04 -9.28 4.58
C LYS A 158 -12.25 -10.53 4.93
N LYS A 159 -11.79 -10.59 6.17
CA LYS A 159 -11.02 -11.72 6.65
C LYS A 159 -11.85 -13.01 6.63
N GLY A 160 -11.26 -14.07 6.07
CA GLY A 160 -11.90 -15.38 5.97
C GLY A 160 -12.80 -15.56 4.74
N GLU A 161 -12.93 -14.56 3.89
CA GLU A 161 -13.52 -14.73 2.56
C GLU A 161 -12.48 -15.31 1.60
N GLU A 162 -12.92 -16.13 0.67
CA GLU A 162 -12.06 -16.77 -0.33
C GLU A 162 -11.33 -15.73 -1.18
N GLY A 163 -10.06 -16.00 -1.45
CA GLY A 163 -9.22 -15.10 -2.27
C GLY A 163 -8.79 -13.81 -1.59
N THR A 164 -8.90 -13.75 -0.25
CA THR A 164 -8.49 -12.60 0.56
C THR A 164 -7.29 -12.92 1.45
N GLY A 165 -6.61 -11.90 1.96
CA GLY A 165 -5.46 -12.05 2.83
C GLY A 165 -4.34 -12.86 2.19
N GLN A 166 -3.81 -13.81 2.93
CA GLN A 166 -2.73 -14.66 2.45
C GLN A 166 -3.12 -15.60 1.30
N GLU A 167 -4.40 -15.95 1.18
CA GLU A 167 -4.88 -16.89 0.16
C GLU A 167 -4.78 -16.34 -1.26
N GLN A 168 -4.77 -15.04 -1.42
CA GLN A 168 -4.67 -14.37 -2.71
C GLN A 168 -3.28 -14.45 -3.36
N PHE A 169 -2.25 -14.88 -2.62
CA PHE A 169 -0.87 -14.88 -3.07
C PHE A 169 -0.35 -16.27 -3.43
N ARG A 170 0.54 -16.35 -4.42
CA ARG A 170 1.06 -17.62 -4.97
C ARG A 170 1.73 -18.49 -3.93
N LEU A 171 2.59 -17.90 -3.09
CA LEU A 171 3.27 -18.63 -2.05
C LEU A 171 3.19 -17.87 -0.73
N PHE A 172 2.73 -18.56 0.29
CA PHE A 172 2.67 -18.03 1.63
C PHE A 172 3.03 -19.13 2.64
N ASP A 173 4.34 -19.32 2.84
CA ASP A 173 4.91 -20.33 3.72
C ASP A 173 5.58 -19.65 4.93
N THR A 174 4.85 -19.60 6.03
CA THR A 174 5.32 -18.97 7.28
C THR A 174 6.37 -19.80 8.00
N ASP A 175 6.39 -21.11 7.79
CA ASP A 175 7.32 -22.00 8.47
C ASP A 175 8.74 -21.88 7.90
N ASN A 176 8.83 -21.65 6.59
CA ASN A 176 10.10 -21.47 5.88
C ASN A 176 10.37 -20.02 5.50
N TYR A 177 9.48 -19.09 5.87
CA TYR A 177 9.56 -17.64 5.56
C TYR A 177 9.67 -17.33 4.07
N LEU A 178 8.95 -18.11 3.26
CA LEU A 178 8.90 -17.95 1.81
C LEU A 178 7.59 -17.27 1.39
N TYR A 179 7.70 -16.16 0.71
CA TYR A 179 6.56 -15.36 0.29
C TYR A 179 6.70 -14.95 -1.18
N ASP A 180 5.63 -15.20 -1.95
CA ASP A 180 5.47 -14.69 -3.30
C ASP A 180 4.13 -13.96 -3.38
N PHE A 181 4.19 -12.63 -3.38
CA PHE A 181 3.02 -11.76 -3.37
C PHE A 181 2.40 -11.56 -4.76
N ARG A 182 2.80 -12.33 -5.78
CA ARG A 182 2.05 -12.38 -7.04
C ARG A 182 0.69 -13.02 -6.81
N LEU A 183 -0.29 -12.58 -7.60
CA LEU A 183 -1.69 -12.97 -7.40
C LEU A 183 -1.95 -14.40 -7.87
N LYS A 184 -2.86 -15.09 -7.16
CA LYS A 184 -3.54 -16.31 -7.63
C LYS A 184 -4.77 -15.95 -8.46
N ASP A 185 -5.33 -16.96 -9.13
CA ASP A 185 -6.56 -16.86 -9.89
C ASP A 185 -7.78 -16.46 -9.04
N ILE A 186 -7.81 -16.87 -7.77
CA ILE A 186 -8.87 -16.55 -6.81
C ILE A 186 -8.74 -15.18 -6.15
N SER A 187 -7.66 -14.43 -6.42
CA SER A 187 -7.42 -13.15 -5.73
C SER A 187 -8.54 -12.14 -5.96
N VAL A 188 -9.02 -11.55 -4.86
CA VAL A 188 -9.99 -10.45 -4.90
C VAL A 188 -9.45 -9.20 -5.59
N ALA A 189 -8.13 -9.06 -5.73
CA ALA A 189 -7.49 -7.90 -6.38
C ALA A 189 -7.56 -7.95 -7.92
N ARG A 190 -7.91 -9.11 -8.51
CA ARG A 190 -7.97 -9.27 -9.95
C ARG A 190 -9.06 -8.42 -10.60
N GLY A 191 -8.67 -7.65 -11.62
CA GLY A 191 -9.56 -6.81 -12.39
C GLY A 191 -10.22 -5.67 -11.59
N LYS A 192 -9.60 -5.22 -10.50
CA LYS A 192 -10.15 -4.14 -9.66
C LYS A 192 -9.51 -2.78 -9.90
N GLY A 193 -8.43 -2.73 -10.66
CA GLY A 193 -7.80 -1.49 -11.05
C GLY A 193 -8.57 -0.73 -12.14
N SER A 194 -8.24 0.54 -12.31
CA SER A 194 -8.69 1.41 -13.39
C SER A 194 -7.63 1.53 -14.46
N THR A 195 -8.04 1.48 -15.72
CA THR A 195 -7.15 1.72 -16.87
C THR A 195 -6.59 3.13 -16.91
N GLU A 196 -7.31 4.11 -16.32
CA GLU A 196 -6.82 5.48 -16.20
C GLU A 196 -5.48 5.55 -15.45
N TRP A 197 -5.41 4.88 -14.31
CA TRP A 197 -4.19 4.85 -13.49
C TRP A 197 -3.15 3.88 -14.06
N ALA A 198 -3.58 2.77 -14.65
CA ALA A 198 -2.69 1.81 -15.31
C ALA A 198 -1.95 2.41 -16.50
N ALA A 199 -2.52 3.39 -17.19
CA ALA A 199 -1.85 4.10 -18.27
C ALA A 199 -0.55 4.81 -17.84
N ARG A 200 -0.41 5.13 -16.55
CA ARG A 200 0.82 5.72 -15.97
C ARG A 200 1.91 4.67 -15.71
N TYR A 201 1.48 3.42 -15.47
CA TYR A 201 2.34 2.24 -15.26
C TYR A 201 1.82 1.08 -16.13
N PRO A 202 2.04 1.12 -17.45
CA PRO A 202 1.42 0.19 -18.39
C PRO A 202 1.91 -1.26 -18.25
N THR A 203 3.00 -1.47 -17.53
CA THR A 203 3.48 -2.79 -17.16
C THR A 203 3.57 -2.95 -15.65
N ASP A 204 3.39 -4.16 -15.17
CA ASP A 204 3.61 -4.50 -13.78
C ASP A 204 5.11 -4.54 -13.42
N ARG A 205 5.41 -4.87 -12.17
CA ARG A 205 6.79 -4.94 -11.67
C ARG A 205 7.67 -5.98 -12.41
N TYR A 206 7.06 -7.01 -13.02
CA TYR A 206 7.75 -8.03 -13.82
C TYR A 206 7.69 -7.75 -15.33
N GLY A 207 7.09 -6.66 -15.75
CA GLY A 207 6.97 -6.30 -17.17
C GLY A 207 5.74 -6.90 -17.85
N ILE A 208 4.78 -7.43 -17.09
CA ILE A 208 3.49 -7.91 -17.63
C ILE A 208 2.63 -6.71 -18.00
N ASP A 209 2.08 -6.72 -19.19
CA ASP A 209 1.25 -5.63 -19.72
C ASP A 209 -0.11 -5.60 -19.01
N ARG A 210 -0.41 -4.46 -18.35
CA ARG A 210 -1.66 -4.20 -17.63
C ARG A 210 -2.85 -3.88 -18.54
N LEU A 211 -2.58 -3.52 -19.78
CA LEU A 211 -3.59 -3.01 -20.71
C LEU A 211 -4.08 -4.09 -21.69
N THR A 212 -3.64 -5.33 -21.52
CA THR A 212 -4.11 -6.47 -22.34
C THR A 212 -5.50 -6.94 -21.95
N GLU A 213 -5.87 -6.80 -20.67
CA GLU A 213 -7.21 -7.10 -20.17
C GLU A 213 -8.05 -5.83 -20.03
N PRO A 214 -9.40 -5.93 -20.03
CA PRO A 214 -10.28 -4.76 -19.93
C PRO A 214 -10.09 -3.94 -18.64
N THR A 215 -9.67 -4.61 -17.56
CA THR A 215 -9.43 -4.01 -16.25
C THR A 215 -8.15 -4.60 -15.65
N PRO A 216 -7.17 -3.75 -15.28
CA PRO A 216 -5.94 -4.20 -14.65
C PRO A 216 -6.19 -4.70 -13.22
N ASP A 217 -5.25 -5.43 -12.68
CA ASP A 217 -5.29 -5.86 -11.29
C ASP A 217 -4.90 -4.72 -10.34
N ALA A 218 -5.42 -4.74 -9.12
CA ALA A 218 -4.96 -3.86 -8.06
C ALA A 218 -3.66 -4.41 -7.44
N GLY A 219 -2.72 -3.51 -7.12
CA GLY A 219 -1.41 -3.86 -6.61
C GLY A 219 -0.31 -3.81 -7.68
N CYS A 220 0.90 -4.23 -7.28
CA CYS A 220 2.10 -4.11 -8.13
C CYS A 220 2.33 -5.31 -9.06
N TYR A 221 1.44 -6.29 -9.08
CA TYR A 221 1.53 -7.48 -9.91
C TYR A 221 0.24 -7.73 -10.68
N GLU A 222 0.37 -8.04 -11.96
CA GLU A 222 -0.72 -8.61 -12.75
C GLU A 222 -0.75 -10.14 -12.56
N PHE A 223 -1.94 -10.70 -12.54
CA PHE A 223 -2.12 -12.13 -12.51
C PHE A 223 -1.62 -12.77 -13.82
N VAL A 224 -0.85 -13.83 -13.68
CA VAL A 224 -0.41 -14.67 -14.79
C VAL A 224 -0.77 -16.10 -14.43
N PRO A 225 -1.52 -16.85 -15.25
CA PRO A 225 -1.79 -18.26 -15.00
C PRO A 225 -0.50 -19.06 -14.79
N GLU A 226 -0.53 -20.02 -13.88
CA GLU A 226 0.54 -21.01 -13.75
C GLU A 226 0.45 -22.00 -14.91
N GLU A 227 1.60 -22.35 -15.52
CA GLU A 227 1.69 -23.36 -16.57
C GLU A 227 1.52 -24.78 -16.04
#